data_bfb7ac46f120083d7b3879092db34c47
#
_entry.id   bfb7ac46f120083d7b3879092db34c47
#
_cell.length_a   1.000
_cell.length_b   1.000
_cell.length_c   1.000
_cell.angle_alpha   90.00
_cell.angle_beta   90.00
_cell.angle_gamma   90.00
#
_symmetry.space_group_name_H-M   'P 1'
#
loop_
_entity.id
_entity.type
_entity.pdbx_description
1 polymer ?
#
loop_
_entity_poly.entity_id
_entity_poly.type
_entity_poly.pdbx_seq_one_letter_code
_entity_poly.pdbx_strand_id
1 'polypeptide(L)'
;MGQNKTKECINALINGFILASAYALPISILGYSYGYLVIPLFIDDVLTTPIAVSYFSISSIGIFFNALSFVFQGFYTGIEKTKIHLNVTIVSNVINAYLNAGLIYGKQGLVNVLGLEKISFFDFSNFWFRANFEGMGGSGAAIGTLISSMWMMLHYFYYLNKQDIIRQNKGFLNTGINVKMLKKQVSLSFPMGIQEMMIAIGYSVFYKIMSIIGIVELATTQLLFTIMHASFMPAMGVGQACATLVGKYMGSKEIEKSEQSIKESLRIAEYIMGTMGLFFIFFSKPILMIFTTDPEIINLGVWGLRLIGFLQFVDA
;
A
#
# COMPACT_ATOMS: atom_id res chain seq x y z
N MET A 1 -1.88 11.57 22.14
CA MET A 1 -1.48 10.73 23.28
C MET A 1 -0.57 11.47 24.25
N GLY A 2 0.57 12.02 23.86
CA GLY A 2 1.49 12.68 24.79
C GLY A 2 0.90 13.76 25.72
N GLN A 3 -0.25 14.36 25.36
CA GLN A 3 -0.97 15.32 26.19
C GLN A 3 -2.19 14.73 26.91
N ASN A 4 -2.42 13.41 26.86
CA ASN A 4 -3.60 12.73 27.43
C ASN A 4 -4.97 13.28 26.97
N LYS A 5 -5.03 13.91 25.78
CA LYS A 5 -6.24 14.51 25.23
C LYS A 5 -7.01 13.51 24.34
N THR A 6 -7.64 12.54 24.95
CA THR A 6 -8.36 11.46 24.25
C THR A 6 -9.46 11.95 23.31
N LYS A 7 -10.20 13.00 23.71
CA LYS A 7 -11.25 13.61 22.88
C LYS A 7 -10.70 14.23 21.59
N GLU A 8 -9.52 14.84 21.62
CA GLU A 8 -8.86 15.38 20.42
C GLU A 8 -8.42 14.27 19.46
N CYS A 9 -8.00 13.10 19.97
CA CYS A 9 -7.67 11.94 19.11
C CYS A 9 -8.90 11.43 18.35
N ILE A 10 -10.08 11.38 19.01
CA ILE A 10 -11.33 10.97 18.36
C ILE A 10 -11.76 12.03 17.33
N ASN A 11 -11.66 13.32 17.64
CA ASN A 11 -11.94 14.39 16.69
C ASN A 11 -11.03 14.29 15.46
N ALA A 12 -9.74 13.96 15.64
CA ALA A 12 -8.82 13.79 14.53
C ALA A 12 -9.22 12.62 13.63
N LEU A 13 -9.68 11.52 14.21
CA LEU A 13 -10.19 10.36 13.47
C LEU A 13 -11.46 10.71 12.68
N ILE A 14 -12.45 11.36 13.31
CA ILE A 14 -13.70 11.75 12.65
C ILE A 14 -13.44 12.73 11.50
N ASN A 15 -12.63 13.77 11.76
CA ASN A 15 -12.27 14.73 10.72
C ASN A 15 -11.49 14.07 9.58
N GLY A 16 -10.61 13.09 9.88
CA GLY A 16 -9.92 12.28 8.88
C GLY A 16 -10.89 11.49 8.00
N PHE A 17 -11.93 10.88 8.58
CA PHE A 17 -12.98 10.19 7.82
C PHE A 17 -13.77 11.14 6.92
N ILE A 18 -14.15 12.32 7.42
CA ILE A 18 -14.86 13.31 6.62
C ILE A 18 -14.00 13.74 5.43
N LEU A 19 -12.74 14.06 5.69
CA LEU A 19 -11.80 14.48 4.65
C LEU A 19 -11.59 13.37 3.63
N ALA A 20 -11.26 12.16 4.08
CA ALA A 20 -11.05 11.00 3.21
C ALA A 20 -12.28 10.69 2.36
N SER A 21 -13.49 10.72 2.97
CA SER A 21 -14.73 10.50 2.23
C SER A 21 -15.00 11.61 1.22
N ALA A 22 -14.74 12.86 1.57
CA ALA A 22 -15.01 14.00 0.71
C ALA A 22 -14.22 14.00 -0.61
N TYR A 23 -12.99 13.44 -0.62
CA TYR A 23 -12.23 13.32 -1.85
C TYR A 23 -12.31 11.92 -2.48
N ALA A 24 -12.28 10.86 -1.67
CA ALA A 24 -12.23 9.49 -2.20
C ALA A 24 -13.56 9.05 -2.82
N LEU A 25 -14.70 9.47 -2.27
CA LEU A 25 -16.01 9.10 -2.81
C LEU A 25 -16.24 9.66 -4.23
N PRO A 26 -16.06 10.97 -4.48
CA PRO A 26 -16.13 11.50 -5.86
C PRO A 26 -15.15 10.82 -6.83
N ILE A 27 -13.90 10.61 -6.42
CA ILE A 27 -12.90 9.95 -7.25
C ILE A 27 -13.30 8.52 -7.58
N SER A 28 -13.82 7.77 -6.61
CA SER A 28 -14.31 6.40 -6.82
C SER A 28 -15.50 6.36 -7.77
N ILE A 29 -16.45 7.27 -7.63
CA ILE A 29 -17.62 7.35 -8.51
C ILE A 29 -17.19 7.74 -9.93
N LEU A 30 -16.35 8.75 -10.07
CA LEU A 30 -15.85 9.20 -11.38
C LEU A 30 -15.00 8.11 -12.06
N GLY A 31 -14.08 7.46 -11.32
CA GLY A 31 -13.27 6.37 -11.85
C GLY A 31 -14.12 5.18 -12.32
N TYR A 32 -15.12 4.79 -11.53
CA TYR A 32 -16.06 3.75 -11.93
C TYR A 32 -16.87 4.13 -13.17
N SER A 33 -17.43 5.35 -13.18
CA SER A 33 -18.37 5.78 -14.24
C SER A 33 -17.68 6.15 -15.56
N TYR A 34 -16.45 6.66 -15.50
CA TYR A 34 -15.75 7.19 -16.69
C TYR A 34 -14.48 6.42 -17.04
N GLY A 35 -14.21 5.26 -16.42
CA GLY A 35 -13.06 4.42 -16.73
C GLY A 35 -12.97 4.05 -18.20
N TYR A 36 -14.12 3.83 -18.86
CA TYR A 36 -14.21 3.52 -20.30
C TYR A 36 -13.76 4.68 -21.22
N LEU A 37 -13.74 5.91 -20.73
CA LEU A 37 -13.21 7.07 -21.47
C LEU A 37 -11.72 7.30 -21.18
N VAL A 38 -11.29 7.02 -19.97
CA VAL A 38 -9.92 7.31 -19.52
C VAL A 38 -8.93 6.26 -20.00
N ILE A 39 -9.26 4.98 -19.87
CA ILE A 39 -8.33 3.89 -20.18
C ILE A 39 -7.91 3.85 -21.65
N PRO A 40 -8.81 4.05 -22.64
CA PRO A 40 -8.40 4.05 -24.05
C PRO A 40 -7.43 5.17 -24.44
N LEU A 41 -7.28 6.22 -23.61
CA LEU A 41 -6.25 7.25 -23.82
C LEU A 41 -4.82 6.73 -23.55
N PHE A 42 -4.70 5.63 -22.84
CA PHE A 42 -3.41 5.05 -22.44
C PHE A 42 -3.13 3.70 -23.09
N ILE A 43 -4.18 2.93 -23.39
CA ILE A 43 -4.09 1.58 -23.95
C ILE A 43 -5.02 1.52 -25.16
N ASP A 44 -4.42 1.36 -26.35
CA ASP A 44 -5.14 1.23 -27.63
C ASP A 44 -4.93 -0.17 -28.20
N ASP A 45 -5.48 -1.17 -27.51
CA ASP A 45 -5.44 -2.57 -27.94
C ASP A 45 -6.81 -3.24 -27.75
N VAL A 46 -7.33 -3.86 -28.82
CA VAL A 46 -8.68 -4.41 -28.86
C VAL A 46 -8.93 -5.48 -27.80
N LEU A 47 -7.92 -6.27 -27.43
CA LEU A 47 -8.05 -7.35 -26.45
C LEU A 47 -7.80 -6.87 -25.02
N THR A 48 -6.84 -5.99 -24.83
CA THR A 48 -6.40 -5.55 -23.49
C THR A 48 -7.28 -4.42 -22.93
N THR A 49 -7.75 -3.49 -23.79
CA THR A 49 -8.53 -2.33 -23.35
C THR A 49 -9.79 -2.70 -22.55
N PRO A 50 -10.63 -3.65 -22.97
CA PRO A 50 -11.83 -4.00 -22.20
C PRO A 50 -11.50 -4.58 -20.81
N ILE A 51 -10.44 -5.36 -20.73
CA ILE A 51 -9.97 -5.95 -19.46
C ILE A 51 -9.47 -4.83 -18.53
N ALA A 52 -8.68 -3.91 -19.06
CA ALA A 52 -8.15 -2.77 -18.31
C ALA A 52 -9.25 -1.83 -17.84
N VAL A 53 -10.26 -1.54 -18.65
CA VAL A 53 -11.45 -0.76 -18.27
C VAL A 53 -12.19 -1.43 -17.12
N SER A 54 -12.45 -2.72 -17.22
CA SER A 54 -13.13 -3.49 -16.18
C SER A 54 -12.33 -3.47 -14.87
N TYR A 55 -11.03 -3.73 -14.96
CA TYR A 55 -10.12 -3.68 -13.81
C TYR A 55 -10.10 -2.31 -13.13
N PHE A 56 -9.92 -1.25 -13.93
CA PHE A 56 -9.87 0.13 -13.46
C PHE A 56 -11.17 0.57 -12.78
N SER A 57 -12.31 0.28 -13.41
CA SER A 57 -13.62 0.66 -12.89
C SER A 57 -13.88 0.00 -11.53
N ILE A 58 -13.66 -1.31 -11.41
CA ILE A 58 -13.85 -2.03 -10.14
C ILE A 58 -12.85 -1.55 -9.08
N SER A 59 -11.57 -1.39 -9.44
CA SER A 59 -10.52 -0.92 -8.53
C SER A 59 -10.78 0.49 -8.03
N SER A 60 -11.42 1.35 -8.84
CA SER A 60 -11.80 2.71 -8.44
C SER A 60 -12.75 2.73 -7.25
N ILE A 61 -13.65 1.75 -7.12
CA ILE A 61 -14.49 1.61 -5.92
C ILE A 61 -13.61 1.33 -4.68
N GLY A 62 -12.55 0.55 -4.85
CA GLY A 62 -11.59 0.22 -3.79
C GLY A 62 -10.86 1.43 -3.20
N ILE A 63 -10.71 2.52 -3.98
CA ILE A 63 -10.06 3.76 -3.53
C ILE A 63 -10.74 4.32 -2.28
N PHE A 64 -12.07 4.31 -2.23
CA PHE A 64 -12.82 4.77 -1.08
C PHE A 64 -12.51 3.96 0.19
N PHE A 65 -12.54 2.64 0.12
CA PHE A 65 -12.27 1.77 1.26
C PHE A 65 -10.81 1.86 1.71
N ASN A 66 -9.88 1.97 0.77
CA ASN A 66 -8.46 2.17 1.06
C ASN A 66 -8.20 3.50 1.75
N ALA A 67 -8.81 4.59 1.27
CA ALA A 67 -8.67 5.91 1.90
C ALA A 67 -9.15 5.90 3.36
N LEU A 68 -10.28 5.27 3.66
CA LEU A 68 -10.76 5.11 5.02
C LEU A 68 -9.83 4.23 5.87
N SER A 69 -9.27 3.19 5.28
CA SER A 69 -8.30 2.32 5.95
C SER A 69 -7.01 3.05 6.32
N PHE A 70 -6.53 3.97 5.48
CA PHE A 70 -5.37 4.83 5.78
C PHE A 70 -5.65 5.78 6.97
N VAL A 71 -6.88 6.27 7.11
CA VAL A 71 -7.26 7.07 8.29
C VAL A 71 -7.17 6.24 9.57
N PHE A 72 -7.65 4.99 9.54
CA PHE A 72 -7.49 4.07 10.66
C PHE A 72 -6.02 3.74 10.96
N GLN A 73 -5.23 3.48 9.92
CA GLN A 73 -3.80 3.23 10.07
C GLN A 73 -3.13 4.38 10.81
N GLY A 74 -3.35 5.62 10.36
CA GLY A 74 -2.81 6.81 11.01
C GLY A 74 -3.29 6.96 12.47
N PHE A 75 -4.56 6.68 12.74
CA PHE A 75 -5.11 6.70 14.09
C PHE A 75 -4.45 5.66 15.00
N TYR A 76 -4.44 4.38 14.60
CA TYR A 76 -3.86 3.31 15.43
C TYR A 76 -2.36 3.47 15.63
N THR A 77 -1.64 3.96 14.63
CA THR A 77 -0.22 4.32 14.75
C THR A 77 -0.04 5.47 15.74
N GLY A 78 -0.84 6.52 15.62
CA GLY A 78 -0.78 7.69 16.52
C GLY A 78 -1.14 7.39 17.97
N ILE A 79 -1.93 6.35 18.26
CA ILE A 79 -2.24 5.89 19.62
C ILE A 79 -1.33 4.73 20.09
N GLU A 80 -0.25 4.46 19.37
CA GLU A 80 0.75 3.41 19.67
C GLU A 80 0.20 1.97 19.63
N LYS A 81 -0.93 1.74 18.96
CA LYS A 81 -1.52 0.40 18.82
C LYS A 81 -1.20 -0.24 17.46
N THR A 82 0.07 -0.19 17.08
CA THR A 82 0.58 -0.70 15.79
C THR A 82 0.32 -2.19 15.58
N LYS A 83 0.21 -2.99 16.65
CA LYS A 83 -0.17 -4.42 16.57
C LYS A 83 -1.55 -4.63 15.94
N ILE A 84 -2.49 -3.69 16.14
CA ILE A 84 -3.81 -3.75 15.50
C ILE A 84 -3.66 -3.57 14.01
N HIS A 85 -2.90 -2.56 13.58
CA HIS A 85 -2.60 -2.32 12.17
C HIS A 85 -1.94 -3.55 11.53
N LEU A 86 -0.91 -4.12 12.17
CA LEU A 86 -0.23 -5.32 11.70
C LEU A 86 -1.21 -6.49 11.50
N ASN A 87 -2.05 -6.79 12.50
CA ASN A 87 -3.01 -7.88 12.42
C ASN A 87 -4.03 -7.66 11.29
N VAL A 88 -4.63 -6.47 11.22
CA VAL A 88 -5.60 -6.13 10.18
C VAL A 88 -4.98 -6.28 8.79
N THR A 89 -3.75 -5.81 8.60
CA THR A 89 -3.06 -5.86 7.31
C THR A 89 -2.71 -7.31 6.92
N ILE A 90 -2.20 -8.12 7.86
CA ILE A 90 -1.89 -9.53 7.57
C ILE A 90 -3.14 -10.29 7.17
N VAL A 91 -4.24 -10.17 7.94
CA VAL A 91 -5.49 -10.86 7.64
C VAL A 91 -6.04 -10.42 6.28
N SER A 92 -6.03 -9.11 5.99
CA SER A 92 -6.52 -8.58 4.71
C SER A 92 -5.68 -9.05 3.52
N ASN A 93 -4.36 -9.14 3.68
CA ASN A 93 -3.48 -9.66 2.63
C ASN A 93 -3.66 -11.16 2.39
N VAL A 94 -3.88 -11.95 3.45
CA VAL A 94 -4.21 -13.38 3.30
C VAL A 94 -5.54 -13.55 2.57
N ILE A 95 -6.56 -12.79 2.92
CA ILE A 95 -7.86 -12.78 2.22
C ILE A 95 -7.67 -12.37 0.75
N ASN A 96 -6.88 -11.32 0.50
CA ASN A 96 -6.59 -10.85 -0.87
C ASN A 96 -5.91 -11.94 -1.70
N ALA A 97 -4.87 -12.58 -1.16
CA ALA A 97 -4.16 -13.65 -1.85
C ALA A 97 -5.09 -14.84 -2.17
N TYR A 98 -5.93 -15.22 -1.21
CA TYR A 98 -6.91 -16.29 -1.39
C TYR A 98 -7.95 -15.96 -2.47
N LEU A 99 -8.55 -14.78 -2.38
CA LEU A 99 -9.55 -14.34 -3.35
C LEU A 99 -8.94 -14.17 -4.74
N ASN A 100 -7.76 -13.57 -4.84
CA ASN A 100 -7.07 -13.40 -6.11
C ASN A 100 -6.73 -14.75 -6.75
N ALA A 101 -6.22 -15.71 -5.99
CA ALA A 101 -5.95 -17.05 -6.52
C ALA A 101 -7.20 -17.68 -7.15
N GLY A 102 -8.34 -17.64 -6.45
CA GLY A 102 -9.58 -18.23 -6.97
C GLY A 102 -10.23 -17.41 -8.07
N LEU A 103 -10.33 -16.08 -7.92
CA LEU A 103 -11.03 -15.21 -8.86
C LEU A 103 -10.27 -14.99 -10.17
N ILE A 104 -8.93 -14.93 -10.12
CA ILE A 104 -8.11 -14.77 -11.32
C ILE A 104 -8.08 -16.06 -12.13
N TYR A 105 -7.71 -17.14 -11.47
CA TYR A 105 -7.37 -18.38 -12.14
C TYR A 105 -8.54 -19.37 -12.28
N GLY A 106 -9.52 -19.29 -11.40
CA GLY A 106 -10.57 -20.29 -11.32
C GLY A 106 -10.05 -21.70 -11.01
N LYS A 107 -10.91 -22.69 -11.15
CA LYS A 107 -10.56 -24.09 -10.87
C LYS A 107 -9.39 -24.61 -11.72
N GLN A 108 -9.47 -24.42 -13.04
CA GLN A 108 -8.45 -24.93 -13.97
C GLN A 108 -7.10 -24.23 -13.79
N GLY A 109 -7.10 -22.92 -13.59
CA GLY A 109 -5.88 -22.15 -13.40
C GLY A 109 -5.19 -22.46 -12.07
N LEU A 110 -5.96 -22.71 -10.99
CA LEU A 110 -5.40 -23.15 -9.71
C LEU A 110 -4.63 -24.46 -9.84
N VAL A 111 -5.15 -25.40 -10.62
CA VAL A 111 -4.46 -26.67 -10.90
C VAL A 111 -3.26 -26.46 -11.81
N ASN A 112 -3.47 -25.84 -12.98
CA ASN A 112 -2.48 -25.80 -14.03
C ASN A 112 -1.35 -24.78 -13.80
N VAL A 113 -1.65 -23.63 -13.18
CA VAL A 113 -0.67 -22.55 -12.97
C VAL A 113 -0.02 -22.64 -11.60
N LEU A 114 -0.79 -22.91 -10.56
CA LEU A 114 -0.27 -22.92 -9.18
C LEU A 114 0.04 -24.34 -8.66
N GLY A 115 -0.32 -25.40 -9.39
CA GLY A 115 -0.05 -26.79 -8.99
C GLY A 115 -0.67 -27.18 -7.65
N LEU A 116 -1.78 -26.56 -7.26
CA LEU A 116 -2.39 -26.69 -5.92
C LEU A 116 -3.06 -28.03 -5.67
N GLU A 117 -3.20 -28.90 -6.68
CA GLU A 117 -3.67 -30.29 -6.45
C GLU A 117 -2.85 -31.06 -5.41
N LYS A 118 -1.59 -30.68 -5.22
CA LYS A 118 -0.64 -31.35 -4.31
C LYS A 118 -0.57 -30.73 -2.92
N ILE A 119 -1.20 -29.59 -2.68
CA ILE A 119 -1.15 -28.91 -1.39
C ILE A 119 -2.35 -29.35 -0.52
N SER A 120 -2.17 -30.49 0.12
CA SER A 120 -3.14 -31.08 1.07
C SER A 120 -3.29 -30.31 2.40
N PHE A 121 -2.47 -29.27 2.64
CA PHE A 121 -2.38 -28.65 3.97
C PHE A 121 -3.53 -27.70 4.32
N PHE A 122 -4.21 -27.14 3.33
CA PHE A 122 -5.47 -26.42 3.51
C PHE A 122 -6.46 -26.90 2.48
N ASP A 123 -7.65 -27.24 2.91
CA ASP A 123 -8.84 -27.46 2.06
C ASP A 123 -9.28 -26.16 1.36
N PHE A 124 -8.31 -25.33 1.05
CA PHE A 124 -8.36 -24.00 0.53
C PHE A 124 -8.92 -23.96 -0.90
N SER A 125 -8.62 -25.01 -1.64
CA SER A 125 -9.11 -25.21 -2.99
C SER A 125 -10.56 -25.73 -3.03
N ASN A 126 -11.05 -26.33 -1.94
CA ASN A 126 -12.35 -27.01 -1.95
C ASN A 126 -13.51 -26.10 -2.32
N PHE A 127 -13.52 -24.84 -1.88
CA PHE A 127 -14.57 -23.89 -2.25
C PHE A 127 -14.58 -23.62 -3.77
N TRP A 128 -13.43 -23.28 -4.34
CA TRP A 128 -13.29 -22.95 -5.77
C TRP A 128 -13.48 -24.18 -6.65
N PHE A 129 -13.05 -25.36 -6.21
CA PHE A 129 -13.23 -26.63 -6.89
C PHE A 129 -14.70 -27.10 -6.87
N ARG A 130 -15.39 -26.96 -5.74
CA ARG A 130 -16.81 -27.31 -5.62
C ARG A 130 -17.71 -26.37 -6.42
N ALA A 131 -17.38 -25.07 -6.44
CA ALA A 131 -18.13 -24.07 -7.22
C ALA A 131 -17.94 -24.22 -8.73
N ASN A 132 -16.99 -25.04 -9.20
CA ASN A 132 -16.60 -25.17 -10.61
C ASN A 132 -16.41 -23.82 -11.29
N PHE A 133 -15.76 -22.88 -10.57
CA PHE A 133 -15.67 -21.48 -10.93
C PHE A 133 -14.67 -21.29 -12.08
N GLU A 134 -15.08 -20.58 -13.11
CA GLU A 134 -14.20 -20.13 -14.18
C GLU A 134 -13.49 -18.83 -13.78
N GLY A 135 -12.18 -18.73 -14.06
CA GLY A 135 -11.42 -17.54 -13.73
C GLY A 135 -11.87 -16.29 -14.46
N MET A 136 -11.89 -15.16 -13.78
CA MET A 136 -12.27 -13.85 -14.32
C MET A 136 -11.06 -13.03 -14.78
N GLY A 137 -9.85 -13.56 -14.66
CA GLY A 137 -8.62 -12.85 -15.04
C GLY A 137 -8.45 -11.51 -14.30
N GLY A 138 -8.22 -10.43 -15.08
CA GLY A 138 -7.99 -9.09 -14.50
C GLY A 138 -9.17 -8.57 -13.68
N SER A 139 -10.41 -8.80 -14.09
CA SER A 139 -11.59 -8.39 -13.31
C SER A 139 -11.67 -9.12 -11.98
N GLY A 140 -11.26 -10.39 -11.94
CA GLY A 140 -11.15 -11.19 -10.71
C GLY A 140 -10.15 -10.59 -9.72
N ALA A 141 -9.00 -10.13 -10.20
CA ALA A 141 -8.00 -9.45 -9.37
C ALA A 141 -8.55 -8.15 -8.75
N ALA A 142 -9.30 -7.36 -9.53
CA ALA A 142 -9.92 -6.13 -9.05
C ALA A 142 -10.97 -6.42 -7.96
N ILE A 143 -11.82 -7.42 -8.16
CA ILE A 143 -12.84 -7.83 -7.19
C ILE A 143 -12.18 -8.36 -5.91
N GLY A 144 -11.16 -9.20 -6.01
CA GLY A 144 -10.43 -9.72 -4.85
C GLY A 144 -9.80 -8.61 -4.02
N THR A 145 -9.21 -7.60 -4.68
CA THR A 145 -8.66 -6.41 -4.04
C THR A 145 -9.74 -5.54 -3.40
N LEU A 146 -10.87 -5.34 -4.07
CA LEU A 146 -12.01 -4.60 -3.53
C LEU A 146 -12.55 -5.25 -2.25
N ILE A 147 -12.83 -6.55 -2.28
CA ILE A 147 -13.36 -7.29 -1.12
C ILE A 147 -12.39 -7.24 0.06
N SER A 148 -11.08 -7.42 -0.19
CA SER A 148 -10.08 -7.36 0.87
C SER A 148 -9.92 -5.96 1.46
N SER A 149 -10.07 -4.91 0.66
CA SER A 149 -10.07 -3.51 1.14
C SER A 149 -11.32 -3.21 1.98
N MET A 150 -12.48 -3.70 1.58
CA MET A 150 -13.71 -3.63 2.38
C MET A 150 -13.54 -4.37 3.72
N TRP A 151 -13.00 -5.58 3.68
CA TRP A 151 -12.71 -6.35 4.88
C TRP A 151 -11.74 -5.63 5.81
N MET A 152 -10.68 -5.05 5.26
CA MET A 152 -9.68 -4.29 6.01
C MET A 152 -10.34 -3.15 6.79
N MET A 153 -11.20 -2.35 6.14
CA MET A 153 -11.95 -1.27 6.77
C MET A 153 -12.87 -1.80 7.88
N LEU A 154 -13.67 -2.86 7.61
CA LEU A 154 -14.57 -3.45 8.60
C LEU A 154 -13.82 -4.02 9.81
N HIS A 155 -12.66 -4.63 9.57
CA HIS A 155 -11.81 -5.20 10.62
C HIS A 155 -11.24 -4.09 11.53
N TYR A 156 -10.87 -2.93 10.98
CA TYR A 156 -10.52 -1.76 11.78
C TYR A 156 -11.69 -1.26 12.63
N PHE A 157 -12.91 -1.18 12.06
CA PHE A 157 -14.10 -0.80 12.83
C PHE A 157 -14.39 -1.77 13.98
N TYR A 158 -14.20 -3.07 13.77
CA TYR A 158 -14.34 -4.06 14.84
C TYR A 158 -13.39 -3.77 16.01
N TYR A 159 -12.10 -3.48 15.71
CA TYR A 159 -11.15 -3.11 16.77
C TYR A 159 -11.48 -1.75 17.39
N LEU A 160 -12.01 -0.79 16.62
CA LEU A 160 -12.36 0.52 17.12
C LEU A 160 -13.39 0.43 18.26
N ASN A 161 -14.42 -0.38 18.09
CA ASN A 161 -15.46 -0.59 19.09
C ASN A 161 -14.95 -1.23 20.40
N LYS A 162 -13.79 -1.88 20.34
CA LYS A 162 -13.13 -2.49 21.51
C LYS A 162 -12.19 -1.53 22.25
N GLN A 163 -11.92 -0.33 21.72
CA GLN A 163 -11.03 0.63 22.35
C GLN A 163 -11.70 1.36 23.51
N ASP A 164 -11.04 1.40 24.66
CA ASP A 164 -11.51 2.11 25.85
C ASP A 164 -11.70 3.62 25.59
N ILE A 165 -10.85 4.19 24.74
CA ILE A 165 -10.95 5.60 24.30
C ILE A 165 -12.31 5.91 23.71
N ILE A 166 -12.87 5.00 22.90
CA ILE A 166 -14.18 5.15 22.28
C ILE A 166 -15.30 4.93 23.30
N ARG A 167 -15.16 3.90 24.15
CA ARG A 167 -16.15 3.57 25.19
C ARG A 167 -16.28 4.69 26.22
N GLN A 168 -15.16 5.26 26.70
CA GLN A 168 -15.15 6.34 27.67
C GLN A 168 -15.78 7.64 27.16
N ASN A 169 -15.71 7.92 25.85
CA ASN A 169 -16.27 9.11 25.23
C ASN A 169 -17.71 8.93 24.68
N LYS A 170 -18.46 7.93 25.17
CA LYS A 170 -19.86 7.64 24.79
C LYS A 170 -20.06 7.40 23.29
N GLY A 171 -19.06 6.86 22.61
CA GLY A 171 -19.13 6.44 21.21
C GLY A 171 -18.58 7.46 20.21
N PHE A 172 -18.44 6.97 18.98
CA PHE A 172 -17.85 7.69 17.86
C PHE A 172 -18.67 8.93 17.41
N LEU A 173 -19.98 8.86 17.52
CA LEU A 173 -20.90 9.89 16.99
C LEU A 173 -21.13 11.09 17.92
N ASN A 174 -20.68 11.04 19.17
CA ASN A 174 -20.93 12.11 20.15
C ASN A 174 -19.89 13.23 20.14
N THR A 175 -18.88 13.14 19.28
CA THR A 175 -17.83 14.14 19.10
C THR A 175 -18.13 14.93 17.83
N GLY A 176 -18.43 16.21 17.96
CA GLY A 176 -18.74 17.08 16.81
C GLY A 176 -17.52 17.33 15.90
N ILE A 177 -17.78 17.82 14.69
CA ILE A 177 -16.75 18.22 13.73
C ILE A 177 -15.94 19.39 14.29
N ASN A 178 -14.62 19.23 14.36
CA ASN A 178 -13.73 20.32 14.75
C ASN A 178 -13.14 21.00 13.51
N VAL A 179 -13.78 22.10 13.07
CA VAL A 179 -13.38 22.83 11.86
C VAL A 179 -11.93 23.34 11.92
N LYS A 180 -11.44 23.73 13.11
CA LYS A 180 -10.05 24.19 13.27
C LYS A 180 -9.06 23.05 13.00
N MET A 181 -9.35 21.87 13.51
CA MET A 181 -8.56 20.66 13.29
C MET A 181 -8.65 20.20 11.83
N LEU A 182 -9.85 20.25 11.23
CA LEU A 182 -10.05 19.92 9.81
C LEU A 182 -9.22 20.83 8.90
N LYS A 183 -9.22 22.15 9.13
CA LYS A 183 -8.37 23.08 8.38
C LYS A 183 -6.89 22.74 8.51
N LYS A 184 -6.45 22.37 9.72
CA LYS A 184 -5.05 21.94 9.94
C LYS A 184 -4.73 20.66 9.18
N GLN A 185 -5.60 19.66 9.20
CA GLN A 185 -5.42 18.42 8.44
C GLN A 185 -5.33 18.68 6.94
N VAL A 186 -6.24 19.50 6.38
CA VAL A 186 -6.20 19.90 4.95
C VAL A 186 -4.90 20.63 4.62
N SER A 187 -4.49 21.60 5.46
CA SER A 187 -3.25 22.35 5.25
C SER A 187 -2.00 21.48 5.24
N LEU A 188 -1.99 20.38 5.98
CA LEU A 188 -0.87 19.42 5.99
C LEU A 188 -0.98 18.40 4.86
N SER A 189 -2.17 17.89 4.59
CA SER A 189 -2.36 16.81 3.60
C SER A 189 -2.28 17.30 2.16
N PHE A 190 -2.68 18.55 1.89
CA PHE A 190 -2.71 19.07 0.53
C PHE A 190 -1.31 19.20 -0.12
N PRO A 191 -0.30 19.79 0.54
CA PRO A 191 1.06 19.82 0.00
C PRO A 191 1.66 18.42 -0.17
N MET A 192 1.42 17.51 0.80
CA MET A 192 1.88 16.12 0.71
C MET A 192 1.22 15.39 -0.49
N GLY A 193 -0.07 15.60 -0.71
CA GLY A 193 -0.77 15.03 -1.87
C GLY A 193 -0.23 15.54 -3.20
N ILE A 194 0.10 16.84 -3.31
CA ILE A 194 0.76 17.40 -4.48
C ILE A 194 2.15 16.78 -4.69
N GLN A 195 2.92 16.64 -3.62
CA GLN A 195 4.24 15.99 -3.67
C GLN A 195 4.15 14.57 -4.22
N GLU A 196 3.26 13.73 -3.70
CA GLU A 196 3.04 12.37 -4.18
C GLU A 196 2.57 12.33 -5.65
N MET A 197 1.70 13.27 -6.04
CA MET A 197 1.27 13.38 -7.43
C MET A 197 2.45 13.73 -8.36
N MET A 198 3.31 14.66 -7.96
CA MET A 198 4.50 15.03 -8.76
C MET A 198 5.48 13.85 -8.89
N ILE A 199 5.67 13.08 -7.82
CA ILE A 199 6.48 11.87 -7.85
C ILE A 199 5.88 10.85 -8.82
N ALA A 200 4.57 10.60 -8.75
CA ALA A 200 3.88 9.67 -9.64
C ALA A 200 3.96 10.09 -11.11
N ILE A 201 3.82 11.38 -11.41
CA ILE A 201 4.02 11.94 -12.76
C ILE A 201 5.47 11.71 -13.20
N GLY A 202 6.44 11.98 -12.32
CA GLY A 202 7.86 11.74 -12.60
C GLY A 202 8.14 10.30 -13.00
N TYR A 203 7.64 9.34 -12.25
CA TYR A 203 7.73 7.92 -12.60
C TYR A 203 7.06 7.60 -13.95
N SER A 204 5.87 8.14 -14.19
CA SER A 204 5.14 7.90 -15.45
C SER A 204 5.91 8.43 -16.66
N VAL A 205 6.49 9.63 -16.56
CA VAL A 205 7.35 10.22 -17.60
C VAL A 205 8.61 9.37 -17.79
N PHE A 206 9.24 8.93 -16.72
CA PHE A 206 10.43 8.09 -16.79
C PHE A 206 10.15 6.76 -17.51
N TYR A 207 9.06 6.07 -17.14
CA TYR A 207 8.64 4.85 -17.84
C TYR A 207 8.33 5.09 -19.32
N LYS A 208 7.73 6.24 -19.65
CA LYS A 208 7.48 6.60 -21.06
C LYS A 208 8.79 6.78 -21.82
N ILE A 209 9.77 7.44 -21.25
CA ILE A 209 11.10 7.59 -21.86
C ILE A 209 11.75 6.22 -22.07
N MET A 210 11.75 5.36 -21.06
CA MET A 210 12.31 4.02 -21.17
C MET A 210 11.60 3.16 -22.23
N SER A 211 10.27 3.33 -22.39
CA SER A 211 9.52 2.63 -23.44
C SER A 211 9.88 3.06 -24.86
N ILE A 212 10.38 4.29 -25.04
CA ILE A 212 10.85 4.81 -26.34
C ILE A 212 12.25 4.28 -26.65
N ILE A 213 13.09 4.07 -25.62
CA ILE A 213 14.44 3.55 -25.78
C ILE A 213 14.39 2.09 -26.22
N GLY A 214 13.59 1.25 -25.52
CA GLY A 214 13.41 -0.14 -25.88
C GLY A 214 12.59 -0.94 -24.88
N ILE A 215 12.13 -2.09 -25.31
CA ILE A 215 11.29 -2.99 -24.50
C ILE A 215 12.13 -3.63 -23.37
N VAL A 216 13.39 -3.98 -23.65
CA VAL A 216 14.31 -4.59 -22.67
C VAL A 216 14.63 -3.58 -21.56
N GLU A 217 14.89 -2.33 -21.92
CA GLU A 217 15.18 -1.24 -20.99
C GLU A 217 13.96 -0.93 -20.11
N LEU A 218 12.78 -0.91 -20.70
CA LEU A 218 11.52 -0.73 -19.93
C LEU A 218 11.31 -1.87 -18.93
N ALA A 219 11.45 -3.13 -19.37
CA ALA A 219 11.29 -4.30 -18.52
C ALA A 219 12.32 -4.31 -17.39
N THR A 220 13.59 -4.01 -17.72
CA THR A 220 14.67 -3.88 -16.74
C THR A 220 14.36 -2.81 -15.71
N THR A 221 13.90 -1.64 -16.14
CA THR A 221 13.53 -0.53 -15.25
C THR A 221 12.40 -0.90 -14.31
N GLN A 222 11.34 -1.55 -14.80
CA GLN A 222 10.23 -2.02 -13.96
C GLN A 222 10.71 -3.00 -12.90
N LEU A 223 11.58 -3.93 -13.29
CA LEU A 223 12.16 -4.89 -12.38
C LEU A 223 13.02 -4.22 -11.29
N LEU A 224 13.90 -3.31 -11.68
CA LEU A 224 14.75 -2.56 -10.76
C LEU A 224 13.94 -1.75 -9.77
N PHE A 225 12.91 -1.04 -10.22
CA PHE A 225 12.02 -0.29 -9.33
C PHE A 225 11.22 -1.18 -8.40
N THR A 226 10.77 -2.35 -8.85
CA THR A 226 10.10 -3.33 -7.99
C THR A 226 11.00 -3.79 -6.85
N ILE A 227 12.25 -4.13 -7.15
CA ILE A 227 13.25 -4.53 -6.14
C ILE A 227 13.57 -3.37 -5.20
N MET A 228 13.75 -2.17 -5.73
CA MET A 228 14.00 -0.95 -4.96
C MET A 228 12.85 -0.67 -3.99
N HIS A 229 11.60 -0.65 -4.46
CA HIS A 229 10.43 -0.44 -3.58
C HIS A 229 10.34 -1.47 -2.47
N ALA A 230 10.61 -2.74 -2.75
CA ALA A 230 10.62 -3.79 -1.73
C ALA A 230 11.68 -3.52 -0.64
N SER A 231 12.84 -2.96 -1.01
CA SER A 231 13.92 -2.61 -0.07
C SER A 231 13.60 -1.39 0.80
N PHE A 232 12.78 -0.44 0.30
CA PHE A 232 12.35 0.73 1.07
C PHE A 232 11.29 0.42 2.14
N MET A 233 10.53 -0.67 2.00
CA MET A 233 9.43 -1.00 2.92
C MET A 233 9.85 -1.07 4.39
N PRO A 234 10.97 -1.73 4.77
CA PRO A 234 11.43 -1.74 6.16
C PRO A 234 11.82 -0.35 6.68
N ALA A 235 12.50 0.47 5.86
CA ALA A 235 12.89 1.83 6.25
C ALA A 235 11.65 2.74 6.45
N MET A 236 10.64 2.64 5.58
CA MET A 236 9.36 3.33 5.78
C MET A 236 8.69 2.91 7.09
N GLY A 237 8.78 1.63 7.49
CA GLY A 237 8.30 1.16 8.78
C GLY A 237 9.00 1.82 9.95
N VAL A 238 10.33 1.97 9.88
CA VAL A 238 11.13 2.69 10.89
C VAL A 238 10.74 4.18 10.93
N GLY A 239 10.57 4.81 9.78
CA GLY A 239 10.12 6.21 9.67
C GLY A 239 8.75 6.44 10.32
N GLN A 240 7.79 5.54 10.11
CA GLN A 240 6.48 5.58 10.76
C GLN A 240 6.57 5.44 12.29
N ALA A 241 7.42 4.54 12.78
CA ALA A 241 7.68 4.37 14.21
C ALA A 241 8.32 5.63 14.81
N CYS A 242 9.31 6.20 14.10
CA CYS A 242 9.95 7.46 14.47
C CYS A 242 8.93 8.60 14.60
N ALA A 243 8.09 8.81 13.58
CA ALA A 243 7.06 9.84 13.58
C ALA A 243 6.11 9.70 14.78
N THR A 244 5.75 8.47 15.15
CA THR A 244 4.90 8.17 16.31
C THR A 244 5.57 8.55 17.62
N LEU A 245 6.85 8.16 17.82
CA LEU A 245 7.63 8.45 19.03
C LEU A 245 7.88 9.95 19.18
N VAL A 246 8.28 10.60 18.08
CA VAL A 246 8.49 12.06 18.05
C VAL A 246 7.20 12.78 18.42
N GLY A 247 6.06 12.41 17.81
CA GLY A 247 4.77 13.00 18.14
C GLY A 247 4.37 12.82 19.60
N LYS A 248 4.68 11.66 20.20
CA LYS A 248 4.45 11.38 21.61
C LYS A 248 5.30 12.26 22.51
N TYR A 249 6.62 12.24 22.32
CA TYR A 249 7.56 12.95 23.19
C TYR A 249 7.46 14.48 23.04
N MET A 250 7.19 14.97 21.85
CA MET A 250 6.85 16.39 21.65
C MET A 250 5.55 16.77 22.38
N GLY A 251 4.56 15.90 22.36
CA GLY A 251 3.30 16.10 23.09
C GLY A 251 3.47 16.12 24.61
N SER A 252 4.37 15.30 25.17
CA SER A 252 4.71 15.27 26.60
C SER A 252 5.76 16.30 27.01
N LYS A 253 6.27 17.11 26.04
CA LYS A 253 7.35 18.10 26.24
C LYS A 253 8.72 17.50 26.63
N GLU A 254 8.96 16.25 26.28
CA GLU A 254 10.21 15.53 26.50
C GLU A 254 11.10 15.62 25.23
N ILE A 255 11.64 16.82 24.97
CA ILE A 255 12.36 17.16 23.74
C ILE A 255 13.58 16.25 23.54
N GLU A 256 14.36 16.00 24.61
CA GLU A 256 15.55 15.14 24.55
C GLU A 256 15.23 13.72 24.07
N LYS A 257 14.12 13.12 24.54
CA LYS A 257 13.68 11.80 24.10
C LYS A 257 13.19 11.83 22.64
N SER A 258 12.61 12.95 22.19
CA SER A 258 12.24 13.14 20.81
C SER A 258 13.46 13.13 19.89
N GLU A 259 14.51 13.88 20.23
CA GLU A 259 15.77 13.89 19.47
C GLU A 259 16.46 12.53 19.49
N GLN A 260 16.49 11.85 20.64
CA GLN A 260 17.04 10.51 20.73
C GLN A 260 16.28 9.53 19.82
N SER A 261 14.95 9.61 19.80
CA SER A 261 14.12 8.76 18.91
C SER A 261 14.48 8.97 17.44
N ILE A 262 14.73 10.20 17.00
CA ILE A 262 15.16 10.50 15.63
C ILE A 262 16.52 9.85 15.35
N LYS A 263 17.50 10.06 16.23
CA LYS A 263 18.87 9.53 16.06
C LYS A 263 18.89 8.00 16.00
N GLU A 264 18.16 7.34 16.90
CA GLU A 264 18.10 5.88 16.91
C GLU A 264 17.34 5.30 15.72
N SER A 265 16.25 5.97 15.30
CA SER A 265 15.51 5.55 14.10
C SER A 265 16.36 5.70 12.84
N LEU A 266 17.11 6.79 12.70
CA LEU A 266 18.03 7.01 11.59
C LEU A 266 19.10 5.92 11.54
N ARG A 267 19.75 5.60 12.67
CA ARG A 267 20.73 4.51 12.75
C ARG A 267 20.15 3.17 12.32
N ILE A 268 18.92 2.84 12.78
CA ILE A 268 18.27 1.59 12.40
C ILE A 268 17.98 1.58 10.89
N ALA A 269 17.49 2.69 10.35
CA ALA A 269 17.23 2.82 8.90
C ALA A 269 18.53 2.66 8.09
N GLU A 270 19.63 3.32 8.49
CA GLU A 270 20.96 3.18 7.88
C GLU A 270 21.47 1.73 7.90
N TYR A 271 21.34 1.02 9.03
CA TYR A 271 21.72 -0.39 9.10
C TYR A 271 20.91 -1.26 8.16
N ILE A 272 19.59 -1.07 8.09
CA ILE A 272 18.71 -1.85 7.20
C ILE A 272 19.03 -1.52 5.75
N MET A 273 19.03 -0.25 5.38
CA MET A 273 19.26 0.20 4.01
C MET A 273 20.68 -0.11 3.54
N GLY A 274 21.68 0.13 4.41
CA GLY A 274 23.07 -0.21 4.12
C GLY A 274 23.29 -1.71 3.89
N THR A 275 22.66 -2.55 4.72
CA THR A 275 22.69 -4.01 4.53
C THR A 275 22.06 -4.40 3.19
N MET A 276 20.88 -3.86 2.86
CA MET A 276 20.23 -4.08 1.56
C MET A 276 21.09 -3.58 0.40
N GLY A 277 21.72 -2.42 0.55
CA GLY A 277 22.67 -1.87 -0.43
C GLY A 277 23.83 -2.81 -0.70
N LEU A 278 24.45 -3.38 0.33
CA LEU A 278 25.50 -4.40 0.18
C LEU A 278 24.98 -5.63 -0.55
N PHE A 279 23.79 -6.13 -0.20
CA PHE A 279 23.16 -7.24 -0.93
C PHE A 279 22.98 -6.92 -2.42
N PHE A 280 22.54 -5.73 -2.77
CA PHE A 280 22.35 -5.32 -4.16
C PHE A 280 23.68 -5.20 -4.92
N ILE A 281 24.75 -4.75 -4.28
CA ILE A 281 26.05 -4.64 -4.90
C ILE A 281 26.66 -6.03 -5.16
N PHE A 282 26.68 -6.91 -4.15
CA PHE A 282 27.37 -8.20 -4.25
C PHE A 282 26.53 -9.31 -4.89
N PHE A 283 25.22 -9.28 -4.70
CA PHE A 283 24.30 -10.33 -5.16
C PHE A 283 23.34 -9.86 -6.26
N SER A 284 23.67 -8.80 -7.00
CA SER A 284 22.83 -8.25 -8.06
C SER A 284 22.35 -9.29 -9.07
N LYS A 285 23.26 -10.14 -9.58
CA LYS A 285 22.91 -11.15 -10.57
C LYS A 285 21.98 -12.24 -10.01
N PRO A 286 22.28 -12.89 -8.86
CA PRO A 286 21.37 -13.85 -8.24
C PRO A 286 19.99 -13.27 -7.93
N ILE A 287 19.91 -12.02 -7.47
CA ILE A 287 18.62 -11.36 -7.17
C ILE A 287 17.79 -11.22 -8.44
N LEU A 288 18.38 -10.74 -9.54
CA LEU A 288 17.67 -10.58 -10.81
C LEU A 288 17.21 -11.93 -11.38
N MET A 289 18.00 -12.99 -11.23
CA MET A 289 17.63 -14.34 -11.67
C MET A 289 16.40 -14.92 -10.95
N ILE A 290 16.01 -14.39 -9.79
CA ILE A 290 14.77 -14.78 -9.12
C ILE A 290 13.54 -14.29 -9.91
N PHE A 291 13.67 -13.17 -10.59
CA PHE A 291 12.54 -12.49 -11.25
C PHE A 291 12.48 -12.74 -12.76
N THR A 292 13.59 -13.00 -13.40
CA THR A 292 13.66 -13.21 -14.86
C THR A 292 14.76 -14.20 -15.25
N THR A 293 14.53 -14.91 -16.36
CA THR A 293 15.52 -15.79 -17.00
C THR A 293 16.13 -15.16 -18.25
N ASP A 294 15.69 -13.96 -18.64
CA ASP A 294 16.17 -13.25 -19.83
C ASP A 294 17.59 -12.71 -19.60
N PRO A 295 18.59 -13.15 -20.40
CA PRO A 295 19.96 -12.73 -20.23
C PRO A 295 20.20 -11.25 -20.49
N GLU A 296 19.45 -10.62 -21.41
CA GLU A 296 19.60 -9.21 -21.75
C GLU A 296 19.15 -8.32 -20.58
N ILE A 297 17.98 -8.63 -19.99
CA ILE A 297 17.45 -7.95 -18.82
C ILE A 297 18.41 -8.12 -17.63
N ILE A 298 18.95 -9.34 -17.41
CA ILE A 298 19.88 -9.60 -16.32
C ILE A 298 21.16 -8.78 -16.49
N ASN A 299 21.77 -8.79 -17.68
CA ASN A 299 23.04 -8.10 -17.93
C ASN A 299 22.91 -6.58 -17.74
N LEU A 300 21.84 -5.99 -18.26
CA LEU A 300 21.54 -4.56 -18.09
C LEU A 300 21.19 -4.25 -16.62
N GLY A 301 20.36 -5.08 -16.00
CA GLY A 301 19.88 -4.91 -14.64
C GLY A 301 20.97 -5.00 -13.57
N VAL A 302 22.04 -5.79 -13.78
CA VAL A 302 23.14 -5.93 -12.80
C VAL A 302 23.77 -4.57 -12.48
N TRP A 303 24.06 -3.76 -13.51
CA TRP A 303 24.64 -2.43 -13.29
C TRP A 303 23.66 -1.47 -12.63
N GLY A 304 22.39 -1.50 -13.06
CA GLY A 304 21.33 -0.70 -12.43
C GLY A 304 21.14 -1.05 -10.96
N LEU A 305 21.10 -2.36 -10.62
CA LEU A 305 20.90 -2.79 -9.24
C LEU A 305 22.11 -2.46 -8.34
N ARG A 306 23.33 -2.52 -8.85
CA ARG A 306 24.51 -2.06 -8.13
C ARG A 306 24.47 -0.57 -7.85
N LEU A 307 24.05 0.24 -8.84
CA LEU A 307 23.89 1.68 -8.66
C LEU A 307 22.84 1.98 -7.57
N ILE A 308 21.69 1.31 -7.63
CA ILE A 308 20.65 1.40 -6.57
C ILE A 308 21.23 1.00 -5.22
N GLY A 309 22.09 -0.03 -5.16
CA GLY A 309 22.78 -0.45 -3.96
C GLY A 309 23.63 0.67 -3.32
N PHE A 310 24.32 1.45 -4.14
CA PHE A 310 25.05 2.64 -3.65
C PHE A 310 24.10 3.73 -3.15
N LEU A 311 23.00 3.97 -3.85
CA LEU A 311 22.01 4.98 -3.45
C LEU A 311 21.34 4.64 -2.10
N GLN A 312 21.20 3.36 -1.74
CA GLN A 312 20.65 2.93 -0.46
C GLN A 312 21.40 3.53 0.76
N PHE A 313 22.70 3.82 0.65
CA PHE A 313 23.49 4.44 1.72
C PHE A 313 23.21 5.95 1.87
N VAL A 314 22.60 6.58 0.89
CA VAL A 314 22.31 8.02 0.89
C VAL A 314 20.83 8.29 1.20
N ASP A 315 19.96 7.32 0.91
CA ASP A 315 18.51 7.44 1.04
C ASP A 315 17.97 7.05 2.44
N ALA A 316 18.82 6.57 3.34
CA ALA A 316 18.48 6.25 4.72
C ALA A 316 18.46 7.51 5.59
#